data_33ebe668709a11d374b182e963838ee7
#
_entry.id   33ebe668709a11d374b182e963838ee7
#
_cell.length_a   1.000
_cell.length_b   1.000
_cell.length_c   1.000
_cell.angle_alpha   90.00
_cell.angle_beta   90.00
_cell.angle_gamma   90.00
#
_symmetry.space_group_name_H-M   'P 1'
#
loop_
_entity.id
_entity.type
_entity.pdbx_description
1 polymer ?
#
loop_
_entity_poly.entity_id
_entity_poly.type
_entity_poly.pdbx_seq_one_letter_code
_entity_poly.pdbx_strand_id
1 'polypeptide(L)'
;MRKYELDTAENQAFVREVGERLLSFGRAFPSPGGGSYYLGDDGTPWKERPRETWITSRMCHVYGIGSMMGYDGADALADAALEGLLGELRDTEHGGWYAGRTAEGGILPMKQCYAHAFVILAATTAILAKRPRSEELLKAALETYDQYFWDEELGLSKDTWNTEFSECDSYRGLNANMHSVEAFLAVTDATGDVKYRKRAERIITRVIAWARNNDWRIPEHFNEAWEPQLELNRDKPDDPFKPYGATPGHGIEWARLITQWAAATYGEQSECAKDYYRIAKNLYRRAMEDAWNADGAPGICYTTGWDGKPIVHDRMHWTLAEAINTSATLYRVTEEDCFAKDYQMLMEYLDTYVLDHEHGSWYHQLNEKNELLGTVWPGKSDLYHAFQATLIPYNPLVGVSIAAVIAKHPKVK
;
A
#
# COMPACT_ATOMS: atom_id res chain seq x y z
N MET A 1 19.37 -23.58 -7.90
CA MET A 1 17.99 -24.06 -7.88
C MET A 1 17.07 -22.91 -8.31
N ARG A 2 16.07 -23.17 -9.17
CA ARG A 2 15.22 -22.08 -9.76
C ARG A 2 13.95 -21.79 -8.95
N LYS A 3 13.97 -22.04 -7.64
CA LYS A 3 12.79 -21.97 -6.75
C LYS A 3 12.01 -20.67 -6.85
N TYR A 4 12.69 -19.54 -7.08
CA TYR A 4 12.06 -18.21 -7.10
C TYR A 4 12.03 -17.56 -8.49
N GLU A 5 12.26 -18.35 -9.56
CA GLU A 5 12.19 -17.82 -10.90
C GLU A 5 10.73 -17.50 -11.28
N LEU A 6 10.47 -16.27 -11.69
CA LEU A 6 9.14 -15.79 -12.08
C LEU A 6 8.56 -16.71 -13.17
N ASP A 7 7.25 -16.97 -13.12
CA ASP A 7 6.49 -17.80 -14.04
C ASP A 7 6.76 -19.32 -13.98
N THR A 8 7.60 -19.80 -13.06
CA THR A 8 7.74 -21.24 -12.82
C THR A 8 6.63 -21.78 -11.92
N ALA A 9 6.24 -23.05 -12.16
CA ALA A 9 5.23 -23.72 -11.32
C ALA A 9 5.69 -23.85 -9.85
N GLU A 10 6.99 -24.00 -9.61
CA GLU A 10 7.57 -24.10 -8.28
C GLU A 10 7.41 -22.78 -7.52
N ASN A 11 7.74 -21.64 -8.16
CA ASN A 11 7.55 -20.32 -7.56
C ASN A 11 6.07 -20.00 -7.34
N GLN A 12 5.20 -20.32 -8.28
CA GLN A 12 3.75 -20.13 -8.13
C GLN A 12 3.18 -20.94 -6.95
N ALA A 13 3.65 -22.16 -6.74
CA ALA A 13 3.23 -22.98 -5.60
C ALA A 13 3.71 -22.37 -4.27
N PHE A 14 4.97 -21.92 -4.21
CA PHE A 14 5.54 -21.24 -3.05
C PHE A 14 4.76 -19.95 -2.69
N VAL A 15 4.52 -19.08 -3.67
CA VAL A 15 3.82 -17.82 -3.46
C VAL A 15 2.36 -18.05 -3.04
N ARG A 16 1.70 -19.07 -3.59
CA ARG A 16 0.35 -19.48 -3.16
C ARG A 16 0.33 -19.90 -1.70
N GLU A 17 1.25 -20.75 -1.29
CA GLU A 17 1.39 -21.18 0.11
C GLU A 17 1.60 -20.00 1.05
N VAL A 18 2.47 -19.04 0.67
CA VAL A 18 2.68 -17.81 1.43
C VAL A 18 1.38 -17.01 1.56
N GLY A 19 0.61 -16.85 0.48
CA GLY A 19 -0.68 -16.15 0.49
C GLY A 19 -1.72 -16.83 1.40
N GLU A 20 -1.82 -18.15 1.35
CA GLU A 20 -2.72 -18.93 2.22
C GLU A 20 -2.32 -18.81 3.70
N ARG A 21 -1.03 -18.81 4.01
CA ARG A 21 -0.52 -18.61 5.38
C ARG A 21 -0.80 -17.20 5.90
N LEU A 22 -0.69 -16.15 5.04
CA LEU A 22 -1.08 -14.77 5.39
C LEU A 22 -2.57 -14.69 5.74
N LEU A 23 -3.46 -15.23 4.90
CA LEU A 23 -4.89 -15.24 5.16
C LEU A 23 -5.25 -16.05 6.42
N SER A 24 -4.52 -17.14 6.69
CA SER A 24 -4.69 -17.92 7.92
C SER A 24 -4.26 -17.15 9.16
N PHE A 25 -3.11 -16.48 9.11
CA PHE A 25 -2.56 -15.70 10.20
C PHE A 25 -3.50 -14.56 10.64
N GLY A 26 -4.06 -13.83 9.68
CA GLY A 26 -4.90 -12.67 9.97
C GLY A 26 -6.28 -12.95 10.55
N ARG A 27 -6.75 -14.22 10.60
CA ARG A 27 -8.15 -14.57 10.93
C ARG A 27 -8.64 -14.02 12.28
N ALA A 28 -7.75 -13.75 13.21
CA ALA A 28 -8.07 -13.27 14.56
C ALA A 28 -8.26 -11.75 14.67
N PHE A 29 -8.12 -11.01 13.56
CA PHE A 29 -8.19 -9.55 13.57
C PHE A 29 -9.55 -8.96 14.04
N PRO A 30 -10.74 -9.56 13.77
CA PRO A 30 -12.00 -8.88 14.00
C PRO A 30 -12.25 -8.57 15.48
N SER A 31 -12.66 -7.34 15.76
CA SER A 31 -13.20 -6.98 17.08
C SER A 31 -14.71 -7.18 17.14
N PRO A 32 -15.31 -7.43 18.32
CA PRO A 32 -16.75 -7.65 18.46
C PRO A 32 -17.63 -6.49 18.01
N GLY A 33 -17.12 -5.25 18.05
CA GLY A 33 -17.82 -4.04 17.58
C GLY A 33 -17.55 -3.71 16.10
N GLY A 34 -16.86 -4.58 15.40
CA GLY A 34 -16.30 -4.31 14.06
C GLY A 34 -14.92 -3.66 14.14
N GLY A 35 -14.25 -3.62 12.98
CA GLY A 35 -12.88 -3.11 12.87
C GLY A 35 -11.80 -4.13 13.22
N SER A 36 -10.56 -3.72 13.07
CA SER A 36 -9.39 -4.60 13.19
C SER A 36 -8.60 -4.34 14.47
N TYR A 37 -8.41 -5.36 15.27
CA TYR A 37 -7.33 -5.37 16.25
C TYR A 37 -5.97 -5.42 15.53
N TYR A 38 -4.95 -4.89 16.20
CA TYR A 38 -3.56 -5.19 15.87
C TYR A 38 -3.26 -6.66 16.24
N LEU A 39 -2.35 -7.28 15.49
CA LEU A 39 -1.93 -8.66 15.72
C LEU A 39 -0.46 -8.70 16.15
N GLY A 40 -0.19 -9.45 17.21
CA GLY A 40 1.17 -9.75 17.66
C GLY A 40 1.95 -10.62 16.67
N ASP A 41 3.19 -10.93 16.98
CA ASP A 41 4.05 -11.73 16.11
C ASP A 41 3.54 -13.19 15.96
N ASP A 42 2.78 -13.69 16.92
CA ASP A 42 2.12 -15.00 16.91
C ASP A 42 0.66 -14.97 16.38
N GLY A 43 0.17 -13.80 15.93
CA GLY A 43 -1.20 -13.61 15.46
C GLY A 43 -2.21 -13.34 16.59
N THR A 44 -1.79 -13.24 17.86
CA THR A 44 -2.67 -12.90 18.97
C THR A 44 -3.17 -11.46 18.85
N PRO A 45 -4.50 -11.20 18.98
CA PRO A 45 -5.05 -9.84 18.93
C PRO A 45 -4.61 -8.98 20.10
N TRP A 46 -4.07 -7.79 19.84
CA TRP A 46 -3.72 -6.77 20.84
C TRP A 46 -4.92 -5.87 21.12
N LYS A 47 -5.72 -6.24 22.08
CA LYS A 47 -7.00 -5.59 22.42
C LYS A 47 -6.83 -4.24 23.10
N GLU A 48 -5.67 -3.98 23.67
CA GLU A 48 -5.27 -2.73 24.36
C GLU A 48 -4.86 -1.62 23.38
N ARG A 49 -4.61 -1.97 22.10
CA ARG A 49 -4.29 -0.99 21.07
C ARG A 49 -5.54 -0.42 20.39
N PRO A 50 -5.46 0.80 19.87
CA PRO A 50 -6.54 1.35 19.07
C PRO A 50 -6.87 0.48 17.85
N ARG A 51 -8.15 0.46 17.48
CA ARG A 51 -8.62 -0.07 16.18
C ARG A 51 -8.62 1.07 15.19
N GLU A 52 -7.70 1.04 14.24
CA GLU A 52 -7.50 2.12 13.30
C GLU A 52 -8.21 1.86 11.98
N THR A 53 -8.71 2.96 11.37
CA THR A 53 -9.47 2.93 10.12
C THR A 53 -8.64 2.38 8.97
N TRP A 54 -7.36 2.77 8.86
CA TRP A 54 -6.50 2.32 7.76
C TRP A 54 -6.20 0.81 7.84
N ILE A 55 -5.92 0.26 9.03
CA ILE A 55 -5.72 -1.20 9.23
C ILE A 55 -7.00 -1.95 8.92
N THR A 56 -8.15 -1.48 9.43
CA THR A 56 -9.46 -2.09 9.17
C THR A 56 -9.77 -2.12 7.67
N SER A 57 -9.48 -1.04 6.97
CA SER A 57 -9.67 -0.94 5.52
C SER A 57 -8.77 -1.91 4.75
N ARG A 58 -7.50 -2.04 5.16
CA ARG A 58 -6.57 -3.01 4.58
C ARG A 58 -7.04 -4.45 4.78
N MET A 59 -7.54 -4.78 5.97
CA MET A 59 -8.10 -6.12 6.23
C MET A 59 -9.37 -6.38 5.43
N CYS A 60 -10.24 -5.38 5.24
CA CYS A 60 -11.39 -5.47 4.35
C CYS A 60 -10.97 -5.77 2.90
N HIS A 61 -9.93 -5.10 2.40
CA HIS A 61 -9.36 -5.33 1.07
C HIS A 61 -8.78 -6.75 0.94
N VAL A 62 -7.93 -7.18 1.88
CA VAL A 62 -7.28 -8.49 1.87
C VAL A 62 -8.30 -9.62 1.88
N TYR A 63 -9.26 -9.59 2.82
CA TYR A 63 -10.26 -10.64 2.91
C TYR A 63 -11.37 -10.52 1.85
N GLY A 64 -11.62 -9.34 1.31
CA GLY A 64 -12.44 -9.18 0.11
C GLY A 64 -11.83 -9.90 -1.09
N ILE A 65 -10.52 -9.80 -1.31
CA ILE A 65 -9.82 -10.59 -2.33
C ILE A 65 -9.87 -12.08 -1.97
N GLY A 66 -9.58 -12.44 -0.71
CA GLY A 66 -9.66 -13.83 -0.23
C GLY A 66 -11.04 -14.46 -0.46
N SER A 67 -12.12 -13.68 -0.29
CA SER A 67 -13.49 -14.08 -0.61
C SER A 67 -13.67 -14.40 -2.08
N MET A 68 -13.22 -13.53 -2.98
CA MET A 68 -13.28 -13.78 -4.43
C MET A 68 -12.44 -14.98 -4.87
N MET A 69 -11.35 -15.27 -4.15
CA MET A 69 -10.52 -16.47 -4.37
C MET A 69 -11.15 -17.74 -3.81
N GLY A 70 -12.21 -17.63 -2.99
CA GLY A 70 -12.91 -18.77 -2.37
C GLY A 70 -12.18 -19.30 -1.13
N TYR A 71 -11.40 -18.46 -0.44
CA TYR A 71 -10.78 -18.82 0.83
C TYR A 71 -11.84 -18.98 1.93
N ASP A 72 -11.79 -20.09 2.66
CA ASP A 72 -12.82 -20.44 3.64
C ASP A 72 -12.95 -19.40 4.77
N GLY A 73 -14.18 -18.92 4.98
CA GLY A 73 -14.50 -17.91 5.98
C GLY A 73 -14.06 -16.48 5.65
N ALA A 74 -13.44 -16.23 4.48
CA ALA A 74 -13.02 -14.88 4.08
C ALA A 74 -14.19 -13.93 3.93
N ASP A 75 -15.37 -14.40 3.52
CA ASP A 75 -16.61 -13.63 3.44
C ASP A 75 -16.94 -12.97 4.79
N ALA A 76 -16.99 -13.76 5.84
CA ALA A 76 -17.31 -13.28 7.18
C ALA A 76 -16.24 -12.32 7.72
N LEU A 77 -14.98 -12.55 7.39
CA LEU A 77 -13.88 -11.67 7.78
C LEU A 77 -13.93 -10.32 7.05
N ALA A 78 -14.21 -10.34 5.75
CA ALA A 78 -14.41 -9.10 4.98
C ALA A 78 -15.61 -8.32 5.50
N ASP A 79 -16.73 -9.00 5.82
CA ASP A 79 -17.93 -8.38 6.36
C ASP A 79 -17.69 -7.79 7.75
N ALA A 80 -16.91 -8.44 8.62
CA ALA A 80 -16.55 -7.89 9.95
C ALA A 80 -15.72 -6.60 9.84
N ALA A 81 -14.77 -6.51 8.91
CA ALA A 81 -14.04 -5.28 8.65
C ALA A 81 -14.96 -4.19 8.07
N LEU A 82 -15.83 -4.55 7.13
CA LEU A 82 -16.80 -3.66 6.51
C LEU A 82 -17.80 -3.08 7.54
N GLU A 83 -18.27 -3.89 8.48
CA GLU A 83 -19.12 -3.43 9.59
C GLU A 83 -18.42 -2.39 10.46
N GLY A 84 -17.13 -2.54 10.74
CA GLY A 84 -16.34 -1.53 11.45
C GLY A 84 -16.28 -0.20 10.69
N LEU A 85 -16.09 -0.25 9.37
CA LEU A 85 -16.05 0.94 8.51
C LEU A 85 -17.42 1.62 8.34
N LEU A 86 -18.51 0.87 8.38
CA LEU A 86 -19.87 1.39 8.33
C LEU A 86 -20.42 1.80 9.70
N GLY A 87 -19.81 1.32 10.78
CA GLY A 87 -20.22 1.48 12.16
C GLY A 87 -19.32 2.41 12.95
N GLU A 88 -18.63 1.86 13.96
CA GLU A 88 -17.94 2.65 14.99
C GLU A 88 -16.75 3.51 14.51
N LEU A 89 -16.16 3.20 13.35
CA LEU A 89 -15.10 4.03 12.78
C LEU A 89 -15.65 5.22 11.98
N ARG A 90 -16.92 5.17 11.56
CA ARG A 90 -17.56 6.24 10.81
C ARG A 90 -18.04 7.35 11.72
N ASP A 91 -17.78 8.59 11.35
CA ASP A 91 -18.38 9.75 11.99
C ASP A 91 -19.72 10.06 11.32
N THR A 92 -20.81 9.85 12.05
CA THR A 92 -22.18 10.10 11.53
C THR A 92 -22.63 11.54 11.75
N GLU A 93 -21.91 12.32 12.52
CA GLU A 93 -22.24 13.72 12.82
C GLU A 93 -21.59 14.67 11.78
N HIS A 94 -20.28 14.52 11.54
CA HIS A 94 -19.52 15.41 10.64
C HIS A 94 -19.15 14.72 9.32
N GLY A 95 -19.43 13.43 9.17
CA GLY A 95 -19.07 12.65 7.99
C GLY A 95 -17.62 12.13 8.02
N GLY A 96 -17.28 11.27 7.07
CA GLY A 96 -15.96 10.63 7.00
C GLY A 96 -15.69 9.64 8.12
N TRP A 97 -14.39 9.36 8.36
CA TRP A 97 -13.93 8.36 9.32
C TRP A 97 -12.94 8.97 10.30
N TYR A 98 -13.10 8.65 11.58
CA TYR A 98 -12.08 8.92 12.59
C TYR A 98 -10.78 8.19 12.22
N ALA A 99 -9.62 8.66 12.72
CA ALA A 99 -8.38 7.89 12.54
C ALA A 99 -8.49 6.49 13.18
N GLY A 100 -9.28 6.36 14.25
CA GLY A 100 -9.59 5.09 14.89
C GLY A 100 -10.41 5.23 16.16
N ARG A 101 -10.56 4.11 16.87
CA ARG A 101 -11.15 4.00 18.19
C ARG A 101 -10.12 3.49 19.20
N THR A 102 -10.04 4.12 20.38
CA THR A 102 -9.21 3.59 21.46
C THR A 102 -9.77 2.27 22.00
N ALA A 103 -8.99 1.55 22.78
CA ALA A 103 -9.45 0.29 23.43
C ALA A 103 -10.69 0.51 24.32
N GLU A 104 -10.77 1.66 24.97
CA GLU A 104 -11.87 2.07 25.85
C GLU A 104 -13.08 2.64 25.10
N GLY A 105 -13.04 2.69 23.76
CA GLY A 105 -14.13 3.16 22.92
C GLY A 105 -14.12 4.67 22.61
N GLY A 106 -13.11 5.42 23.06
CA GLY A 106 -12.90 6.81 22.67
C GLY A 106 -12.54 6.94 21.19
N ILE A 107 -12.58 8.15 20.64
CA ILE A 107 -12.18 8.45 19.25
C ILE A 107 -10.71 8.86 19.20
N LEU A 108 -10.03 8.56 18.08
CA LEU A 108 -8.81 9.26 17.66
C LEU A 108 -9.26 10.42 16.76
N PRO A 109 -9.14 11.69 17.21
CA PRO A 109 -9.94 12.79 16.70
C PRO A 109 -9.43 13.44 15.42
N MET A 110 -8.82 12.68 14.52
CA MET A 110 -8.30 13.18 13.24
C MET A 110 -9.00 12.50 12.07
N LYS A 111 -9.11 13.23 10.97
CA LYS A 111 -9.60 12.77 9.68
C LYS A 111 -8.43 12.81 8.68
N GLN A 112 -7.87 11.65 8.39
CA GLN A 112 -6.66 11.53 7.58
C GLN A 112 -7.00 11.13 6.14
N CYS A 113 -6.45 11.85 5.15
CA CYS A 113 -6.55 11.50 3.74
C CYS A 113 -6.08 10.07 3.48
N TYR A 114 -4.96 9.67 4.07
CA TYR A 114 -4.41 8.33 4.01
C TYR A 114 -5.45 7.26 4.38
N ALA A 115 -6.10 7.40 5.54
CA ALA A 115 -7.13 6.47 5.98
C ALA A 115 -8.33 6.46 5.02
N HIS A 116 -8.76 7.63 4.53
CA HIS A 116 -9.90 7.74 3.60
C HIS A 116 -9.60 7.12 2.23
N ALA A 117 -8.35 7.21 1.74
CA ALA A 117 -7.94 6.51 0.53
C ALA A 117 -8.08 4.98 0.69
N PHE A 118 -7.71 4.44 1.86
CA PHE A 118 -7.91 3.02 2.16
C PHE A 118 -9.38 2.64 2.34
N VAL A 119 -10.23 3.52 2.87
CA VAL A 119 -11.69 3.27 2.90
C VAL A 119 -12.24 3.15 1.47
N ILE A 120 -11.80 4.00 0.54
CA ILE A 120 -12.17 3.90 -0.88
C ILE A 120 -11.70 2.57 -1.49
N LEU A 121 -10.45 2.19 -1.25
CA LEU A 121 -9.89 0.93 -1.74
C LEU A 121 -10.64 -0.29 -1.18
N ALA A 122 -10.94 -0.29 0.12
CA ALA A 122 -11.73 -1.32 0.78
C ALA A 122 -13.14 -1.44 0.18
N ALA A 123 -13.81 -0.29 0.00
CA ALA A 123 -15.15 -0.25 -0.56
C ALA A 123 -15.20 -0.76 -2.01
N THR A 124 -14.22 -0.40 -2.84
CA THR A 124 -14.14 -0.93 -4.21
C THR A 124 -13.94 -2.43 -4.24
N THR A 125 -13.08 -2.95 -3.39
CA THR A 125 -12.86 -4.40 -3.27
C THR A 125 -14.11 -5.11 -2.74
N ALA A 126 -14.79 -4.53 -1.76
CA ALA A 126 -16.03 -5.08 -1.23
C ALA A 126 -17.14 -5.13 -2.29
N ILE A 127 -17.23 -4.13 -3.20
CA ILE A 127 -18.15 -4.15 -4.36
C ILE A 127 -17.80 -5.32 -5.28
N LEU A 128 -16.53 -5.46 -5.65
CA LEU A 128 -16.09 -6.54 -6.53
C LEU A 128 -16.34 -7.92 -5.91
N ALA A 129 -16.15 -8.05 -4.60
CA ALA A 129 -16.45 -9.24 -3.81
C ALA A 129 -17.95 -9.41 -3.48
N LYS A 130 -18.82 -8.49 -3.92
CA LYS A 130 -20.27 -8.50 -3.69
C LYS A 130 -20.64 -8.55 -2.20
N ARG A 131 -19.90 -7.81 -1.37
CA ARG A 131 -20.21 -7.73 0.05
C ARG A 131 -21.38 -6.77 0.31
N PRO A 132 -22.20 -7.02 1.37
CA PRO A 132 -23.37 -6.20 1.66
C PRO A 132 -22.97 -4.75 1.96
N ARG A 133 -23.81 -3.80 1.56
CA ARG A 133 -23.63 -2.35 1.82
C ARG A 133 -22.33 -1.72 1.28
N SER A 134 -21.58 -2.41 0.44
CA SER A 134 -20.32 -1.91 -0.13
C SER A 134 -20.51 -0.66 -1.01
N GLU A 135 -21.62 -0.56 -1.74
CA GLU A 135 -21.96 0.62 -2.54
C GLU A 135 -22.27 1.85 -1.66
N GLU A 136 -22.91 1.65 -0.50
CA GLU A 136 -23.13 2.71 0.50
C GLU A 136 -21.79 3.25 1.01
N LEU A 137 -20.85 2.33 1.34
CA LEU A 137 -19.54 2.70 1.83
C LEU A 137 -18.77 3.51 0.76
N LEU A 138 -18.73 3.02 -0.49
CA LEU A 138 -18.02 3.72 -1.58
C LEU A 138 -18.60 5.11 -1.82
N LYS A 139 -19.92 5.22 -1.89
CA LYS A 139 -20.60 6.52 -2.08
C LYS A 139 -20.19 7.51 -0.99
N ALA A 140 -20.34 7.14 0.27
CA ALA A 140 -19.98 8.00 1.40
C ALA A 140 -18.47 8.37 1.42
N ALA A 141 -17.58 7.42 1.07
CA ALA A 141 -16.15 7.66 1.01
C ALA A 141 -15.80 8.67 -0.08
N LEU A 142 -16.35 8.52 -1.28
CA LEU A 142 -16.10 9.41 -2.39
C LEU A 142 -16.68 10.82 -2.16
N GLU A 143 -17.88 10.93 -1.59
CA GLU A 143 -18.49 12.22 -1.23
C GLU A 143 -17.61 12.97 -0.21
N THR A 144 -17.15 12.29 0.85
CA THR A 144 -16.25 12.89 1.85
C THR A 144 -14.93 13.29 1.22
N TYR A 145 -14.37 12.41 0.39
CA TYR A 145 -13.07 12.67 -0.27
C TYR A 145 -13.16 13.87 -1.22
N ASP A 146 -14.19 13.95 -2.03
CA ASP A 146 -14.44 15.05 -2.98
C ASP A 146 -14.64 16.38 -2.26
N GLN A 147 -15.29 16.37 -1.10
CA GLN A 147 -15.60 17.58 -0.36
C GLN A 147 -14.43 18.15 0.42
N TYR A 148 -13.60 17.31 1.03
CA TYR A 148 -12.63 17.77 2.03
C TYR A 148 -11.17 17.54 1.62
N PHE A 149 -10.86 16.46 0.92
CA PHE A 149 -9.47 16.10 0.63
C PHE A 149 -9.02 16.51 -0.77
N TRP A 150 -9.84 16.31 -1.78
CA TRP A 150 -9.45 16.61 -3.15
C TRP A 150 -9.45 18.11 -3.44
N ASP A 151 -8.30 18.63 -3.86
CA ASP A 151 -8.17 19.99 -4.35
C ASP A 151 -8.22 19.98 -5.89
N GLU A 152 -9.36 20.43 -6.44
CA GLU A 152 -9.59 20.39 -7.88
C GLU A 152 -8.70 21.37 -8.65
N GLU A 153 -8.27 22.49 -8.05
CA GLU A 153 -7.39 23.44 -8.69
C GLU A 153 -5.96 22.89 -8.77
N LEU A 154 -5.43 22.41 -7.66
CA LEU A 154 -4.06 21.89 -7.58
C LEU A 154 -3.91 20.49 -8.18
N GLY A 155 -4.96 19.66 -8.15
CA GLY A 155 -4.93 18.26 -8.57
C GLY A 155 -4.15 17.37 -7.61
N LEU A 156 -4.22 17.68 -6.33
CA LEU A 156 -3.57 16.99 -5.23
C LEU A 156 -4.54 16.88 -4.06
N SER A 157 -4.24 16.02 -3.10
CA SER A 157 -5.08 15.83 -1.93
C SER A 157 -4.46 16.45 -0.68
N LYS A 158 -5.28 17.17 0.09
CA LYS A 158 -4.94 17.68 1.42
C LYS A 158 -4.73 16.50 2.37
N ASP A 159 -4.00 16.71 3.46
CA ASP A 159 -3.56 15.60 4.32
C ASP A 159 -4.53 15.31 5.47
N THR A 160 -4.57 16.14 6.50
CA THR A 160 -5.28 15.85 7.75
C THR A 160 -6.17 17.00 8.16
N TRP A 161 -7.36 16.66 8.64
CA TRP A 161 -8.33 17.57 9.21
C TRP A 161 -8.62 17.23 10.68
N ASN A 162 -9.12 18.22 11.42
CA ASN A 162 -9.75 17.95 12.71
C ASN A 162 -11.08 17.19 12.53
N THR A 163 -11.69 16.75 13.61
CA THR A 163 -12.91 15.91 13.59
C THR A 163 -14.07 16.57 12.83
N GLU A 164 -14.26 17.88 12.98
CA GLU A 164 -15.36 18.65 12.41
C GLU A 164 -15.12 19.10 10.96
N PHE A 165 -13.98 18.77 10.37
CA PHE A 165 -13.53 19.27 9.06
C PHE A 165 -13.48 20.81 8.96
N SER A 166 -13.27 21.50 10.09
CA SER A 166 -13.18 22.97 10.15
C SER A 166 -11.76 23.50 10.00
N GLU A 167 -10.75 22.69 10.37
CA GLU A 167 -9.33 23.05 10.30
C GLU A 167 -8.54 21.95 9.59
N CYS A 168 -7.83 22.33 8.52
CA CYS A 168 -6.90 21.46 7.80
C CYS A 168 -5.47 21.73 8.24
N ASP A 169 -4.70 20.69 8.55
CA ASP A 169 -3.27 20.80 8.81
C ASP A 169 -2.56 21.50 7.63
N SER A 170 -1.56 22.30 7.91
CA SER A 170 -0.70 22.93 6.90
C SER A 170 0.29 21.94 6.24
N TYR A 171 0.53 20.79 6.84
CA TYR A 171 1.33 19.72 6.24
C TYR A 171 0.66 19.12 5.00
N ARG A 172 1.48 18.79 4.00
CA ARG A 172 1.10 18.03 2.81
C ARG A 172 2.08 16.87 2.61
N GLY A 173 1.56 15.69 2.30
CA GLY A 173 2.35 14.49 2.15
C GLY A 173 2.07 13.72 0.86
N LEU A 174 3.11 13.09 0.29
CA LEU A 174 2.93 12.24 -0.90
C LEU A 174 2.45 10.83 -0.55
N ASN A 175 2.65 10.34 0.68
CA ASN A 175 2.16 9.04 1.08
C ASN A 175 0.62 8.93 0.92
N ALA A 176 -0.15 9.92 1.43
CA ALA A 176 -1.59 9.96 1.25
C ALA A 176 -2.00 10.10 -0.23
N ASN A 177 -1.26 10.89 -1.01
CA ASN A 177 -1.50 11.06 -2.44
C ASN A 177 -1.17 9.80 -3.24
N MET A 178 -0.18 9.02 -2.85
CA MET A 178 0.18 7.74 -3.46
C MET A 178 -0.96 6.72 -3.33
N HIS A 179 -1.46 6.52 -2.12
CA HIS A 179 -2.59 5.62 -1.90
C HIS A 179 -3.90 6.16 -2.47
N SER A 180 -4.02 7.48 -2.66
CA SER A 180 -5.13 8.06 -3.44
C SER A 180 -5.07 7.67 -4.90
N VAL A 181 -3.87 7.63 -5.51
CA VAL A 181 -3.71 7.12 -6.88
C VAL A 181 -4.14 5.67 -6.97
N GLU A 182 -3.69 4.81 -6.05
CA GLU A 182 -4.10 3.41 -6.00
C GLU A 182 -5.62 3.26 -5.87
N ALA A 183 -6.23 3.99 -4.92
CA ALA A 183 -7.68 3.99 -4.72
C ALA A 183 -8.43 4.47 -5.95
N PHE A 184 -7.98 5.52 -6.62
CA PHE A 184 -8.60 6.06 -7.84
C PHE A 184 -8.54 5.09 -9.02
N LEU A 185 -7.43 4.37 -9.18
CA LEU A 185 -7.33 3.32 -10.18
C LEU A 185 -8.31 2.19 -9.87
N ALA A 186 -8.39 1.76 -8.61
CA ALA A 186 -9.34 0.74 -8.18
C ALA A 186 -10.81 1.16 -8.39
N VAL A 187 -11.17 2.43 -8.08
CA VAL A 187 -12.52 2.96 -8.37
C VAL A 187 -12.83 2.90 -9.86
N THR A 188 -11.87 3.31 -10.70
CA THR A 188 -12.08 3.26 -12.16
C THR A 188 -12.32 1.83 -12.63
N ASP A 189 -11.58 0.86 -12.12
CA ASP A 189 -11.72 -0.55 -12.48
C ASP A 189 -13.05 -1.17 -12.02
N ALA A 190 -13.53 -0.76 -10.84
CA ALA A 190 -14.77 -1.28 -10.25
C ALA A 190 -16.03 -0.64 -10.83
N THR A 191 -15.97 0.66 -11.18
CA THR A 191 -17.15 1.44 -11.57
C THR A 191 -17.17 1.84 -13.04
N GLY A 192 -16.03 1.84 -13.72
CA GLY A 192 -15.86 2.38 -15.07
C GLY A 192 -15.77 3.91 -15.14
N ASP A 193 -15.80 4.62 -14.00
CA ASP A 193 -15.70 6.09 -13.97
C ASP A 193 -14.26 6.57 -14.20
N VAL A 194 -13.99 7.02 -15.41
CA VAL A 194 -12.66 7.51 -15.84
C VAL A 194 -12.25 8.82 -15.16
N LYS A 195 -13.15 9.53 -14.45
CA LYS A 195 -12.84 10.73 -13.67
C LYS A 195 -11.68 10.46 -12.71
N TYR A 196 -11.71 9.32 -12.03
CA TYR A 196 -10.73 8.97 -11.01
C TYR A 196 -9.37 8.66 -11.62
N ARG A 197 -9.30 7.99 -12.76
CA ARG A 197 -8.04 7.79 -13.47
C ARG A 197 -7.40 9.12 -13.93
N LYS A 198 -8.21 10.11 -14.32
CA LYS A 198 -7.73 11.47 -14.61
C LYS A 198 -7.20 12.20 -13.37
N ARG A 199 -7.79 11.97 -12.20
CA ARG A 199 -7.26 12.47 -10.93
C ARG A 199 -5.91 11.84 -10.60
N ALA A 200 -5.78 10.52 -10.76
CA ALA A 200 -4.50 9.81 -10.63
C ALA A 200 -3.42 10.41 -11.55
N GLU A 201 -3.76 10.71 -12.82
CA GLU A 201 -2.87 11.38 -13.77
C GLU A 201 -2.33 12.71 -13.24
N ARG A 202 -3.18 13.54 -12.64
CA ARG A 202 -2.78 14.85 -12.12
C ARG A 202 -1.76 14.71 -11.00
N ILE A 203 -1.98 13.80 -10.06
CA ILE A 203 -1.03 13.50 -8.98
C ILE A 203 0.27 12.97 -9.56
N ILE A 204 0.22 11.95 -10.41
CA ILE A 204 1.38 11.32 -11.07
C ILE A 204 2.23 12.35 -11.80
N THR A 205 1.61 13.28 -12.52
CA THR A 205 2.33 14.33 -13.27
C THR A 205 3.17 15.20 -12.32
N ARG A 206 2.63 15.58 -11.15
CA ARG A 206 3.36 16.34 -10.12
C ARG A 206 4.52 15.56 -9.55
N VAL A 207 4.27 14.30 -9.16
CA VAL A 207 5.30 13.42 -8.59
C VAL A 207 6.46 13.22 -9.54
N ILE A 208 6.19 12.96 -10.83
CA ILE A 208 7.23 12.82 -11.85
C ILE A 208 8.08 14.11 -11.96
N ALA A 209 7.45 15.27 -11.90
CA ALA A 209 8.18 16.55 -11.97
C ALA A 209 9.10 16.72 -10.74
N TRP A 210 8.62 16.46 -9.55
CA TRP A 210 9.43 16.53 -8.32
C TRP A 210 10.58 15.52 -8.33
N ALA A 211 10.31 14.27 -8.69
CA ALA A 211 11.33 13.23 -8.77
C ALA A 211 12.45 13.59 -9.78
N ARG A 212 12.10 14.07 -10.98
CA ARG A 212 13.08 14.50 -11.99
C ARG A 212 13.99 15.63 -11.48
N ASN A 213 13.45 16.56 -10.73
CA ASN A 213 14.20 17.69 -10.17
C ASN A 213 15.06 17.31 -8.98
N ASN A 214 14.93 16.08 -8.47
CA ASN A 214 15.60 15.59 -7.26
C ASN A 214 16.32 14.24 -7.50
N ASP A 215 16.92 14.07 -8.65
CA ASP A 215 17.69 12.88 -9.04
C ASP A 215 16.91 11.56 -8.84
N TRP A 216 15.62 11.59 -9.18
CA TRP A 216 14.65 10.47 -9.02
C TRP A 216 14.37 10.03 -7.58
N ARG A 217 14.83 10.77 -6.56
CA ARG A 217 14.40 10.64 -5.17
C ARG A 217 13.14 11.47 -4.96
N ILE A 218 12.12 10.87 -4.39
CA ILE A 218 10.83 11.53 -4.23
C ILE A 218 10.86 12.35 -2.92
N PRO A 219 10.63 13.69 -2.96
CA PRO A 219 10.32 14.44 -1.75
C PRO A 219 9.02 13.93 -1.14
N GLU A 220 9.03 13.64 0.16
CA GLU A 220 7.86 13.04 0.83
C GLU A 220 6.97 14.10 1.47
N HIS A 221 7.55 15.21 1.94
CA HIS A 221 6.95 16.20 2.81
C HIS A 221 6.93 17.57 2.17
N PHE A 222 5.80 18.27 2.34
CA PHE A 222 5.59 19.60 1.77
C PHE A 222 4.85 20.49 2.76
N ASN A 223 4.97 21.80 2.57
CA ASN A 223 4.13 22.78 3.24
C ASN A 223 2.78 22.95 2.49
N GLU A 224 1.93 23.82 3.00
CA GLU A 224 0.60 24.11 2.43
C GLU A 224 0.65 24.59 0.96
N ALA A 225 1.75 25.26 0.56
CA ALA A 225 1.97 25.71 -0.81
C ALA A 225 2.58 24.63 -1.74
N TRP A 226 2.72 23.39 -1.25
CA TRP A 226 3.38 22.29 -1.95
C TRP A 226 4.85 22.57 -2.27
N GLU A 227 5.54 23.30 -1.42
CA GLU A 227 7.00 23.45 -1.45
C GLU A 227 7.64 22.31 -0.65
N PRO A 228 8.63 21.60 -1.23
CA PRO A 228 9.28 20.47 -0.54
C PRO A 228 9.96 20.88 0.77
N GLN A 229 9.74 20.13 1.83
CA GLN A 229 10.31 20.28 3.16
C GLN A 229 11.38 19.20 3.39
N LEU A 230 12.50 19.28 2.66
CA LEU A 230 13.51 18.22 2.61
C LEU A 230 14.18 17.93 3.95
N GLU A 231 14.17 18.89 4.89
CA GLU A 231 14.79 18.75 6.21
C GLU A 231 13.79 18.39 7.33
N LEU A 232 12.52 18.11 6.97
CA LEU A 232 11.52 17.75 7.97
C LEU A 232 11.93 16.48 8.72
N ASN A 233 11.78 16.51 10.07
CA ASN A 233 12.10 15.39 10.99
C ASN A 233 13.55 14.89 10.95
N ARG A 234 14.52 15.70 10.54
CA ARG A 234 15.94 15.34 10.56
C ARG A 234 16.43 14.89 11.94
N ASP A 235 15.83 15.41 13.01
CA ASP A 235 16.11 15.07 14.40
C ASP A 235 15.35 13.82 14.89
N LYS A 236 14.38 13.33 14.11
CA LYS A 236 13.60 12.10 14.35
C LYS A 236 13.45 11.31 13.05
N PRO A 237 14.53 10.78 12.50
CA PRO A 237 14.55 10.25 11.15
C PRO A 237 13.69 9.00 10.97
N ASP A 238 13.35 8.29 12.03
CA ASP A 238 12.56 7.05 12.08
C ASP A 238 11.07 7.29 12.43
N ASP A 239 10.56 8.52 12.26
CA ASP A 239 9.13 8.78 12.48
C ASP A 239 8.28 7.83 11.62
N PRO A 240 7.27 7.14 12.21
CA PRO A 240 6.51 6.08 11.52
C PRO A 240 5.80 6.51 10.24
N PHE A 241 5.35 7.78 10.17
CA PHE A 241 4.56 8.29 9.03
C PHE A 241 5.22 9.45 8.29
N LYS A 242 6.20 10.09 8.90
CA LYS A 242 6.90 11.25 8.33
C LYS A 242 8.42 11.10 8.51
N PRO A 243 9.03 9.99 8.04
CA PRO A 243 10.46 9.76 8.20
C PRO A 243 11.28 10.81 7.43
N TYR A 244 12.48 11.13 7.94
CA TYR A 244 13.39 12.05 7.28
C TYR A 244 14.00 11.44 6.02
N GLY A 245 14.14 12.26 4.99
CA GLY A 245 14.83 11.93 3.74
C GLY A 245 13.93 11.33 2.68
N ALA A 246 14.51 10.65 1.71
CA ALA A 246 13.77 9.86 0.74
C ALA A 246 13.41 8.49 1.32
N THR A 247 12.24 7.98 0.96
CA THR A 247 11.80 6.62 1.29
C THR A 247 11.88 5.76 0.02
N PRO A 248 12.95 4.95 -0.16
CA PRO A 248 13.12 4.15 -1.38
C PRO A 248 11.93 3.24 -1.68
N GLY A 249 11.29 2.68 -0.65
CA GLY A 249 10.06 1.90 -0.80
C GLY A 249 8.95 2.65 -1.51
N HIS A 250 8.76 3.95 -1.22
CA HIS A 250 7.79 4.79 -1.95
C HIS A 250 8.23 5.05 -3.40
N GLY A 251 9.52 5.28 -3.65
CA GLY A 251 10.03 5.39 -5.03
C GLY A 251 9.72 4.15 -5.86
N ILE A 252 9.85 2.97 -5.25
CA ILE A 252 9.52 1.67 -5.84
C ILE A 252 8.00 1.56 -6.08
N GLU A 253 7.18 1.89 -5.10
CA GLU A 253 5.72 1.81 -5.21
C GLU A 253 5.18 2.80 -6.26
N TRP A 254 5.69 4.03 -6.31
CA TRP A 254 5.36 4.98 -7.37
C TRP A 254 5.70 4.44 -8.75
N ALA A 255 6.82 3.73 -8.92
CA ALA A 255 7.17 3.10 -10.19
C ALA A 255 6.10 2.10 -10.63
N ARG A 256 5.57 1.28 -9.71
CA ARG A 256 4.47 0.35 -9.99
C ARG A 256 3.18 1.08 -10.37
N LEU A 257 2.78 2.06 -9.57
CA LEU A 257 1.53 2.81 -9.80
C LEU A 257 1.56 3.61 -11.11
N ILE A 258 2.69 4.23 -11.46
CA ILE A 258 2.87 4.92 -12.74
C ILE A 258 2.78 3.91 -13.90
N THR A 259 3.38 2.74 -13.76
CA THR A 259 3.32 1.68 -14.78
C THR A 259 1.88 1.20 -14.96
N GLN A 260 1.16 0.93 -13.88
CA GLN A 260 -0.24 0.52 -13.92
C GLN A 260 -1.13 1.58 -14.57
N TRP A 261 -1.01 2.84 -14.14
CA TRP A 261 -1.77 3.93 -14.70
C TRP A 261 -1.50 4.13 -16.20
N ALA A 262 -0.24 4.06 -16.63
CA ALA A 262 0.12 4.22 -18.03
C ALA A 262 -0.44 3.09 -18.89
N ALA A 263 -0.33 1.85 -18.44
CA ALA A 263 -0.92 0.68 -19.08
C ALA A 263 -2.45 0.79 -19.20
N ALA A 264 -3.13 1.24 -18.12
CA ALA A 264 -4.57 1.46 -18.11
C ALA A 264 -5.04 2.59 -19.03
N THR A 265 -4.21 3.61 -19.21
CA THR A 265 -4.57 4.83 -19.94
C THR A 265 -4.30 4.72 -21.43
N TYR A 266 -3.15 4.17 -21.79
CA TYR A 266 -2.65 4.16 -23.17
C TYR A 266 -2.63 2.76 -23.81
N GLY A 267 -2.83 1.71 -23.00
CA GLY A 267 -2.61 0.31 -23.38
C GLY A 267 -1.16 -0.13 -23.16
N GLU A 268 -0.97 -1.36 -22.69
CA GLU A 268 0.33 -1.88 -22.23
C GLU A 268 1.46 -1.79 -23.25
N GLN A 269 1.16 -1.96 -24.53
CA GLN A 269 2.16 -2.00 -25.59
C GLN A 269 2.32 -0.69 -26.37
N SER A 270 1.61 0.39 -25.98
CA SER A 270 1.68 1.67 -26.68
C SER A 270 3.00 2.41 -26.42
N GLU A 271 3.47 3.20 -27.39
CA GLU A 271 4.67 4.03 -27.21
C GLU A 271 4.49 5.05 -26.07
N CYS A 272 3.28 5.59 -25.92
CA CYS A 272 2.99 6.49 -24.80
C CYS A 272 3.17 5.79 -23.43
N ALA A 273 2.71 4.55 -23.26
CA ALA A 273 2.92 3.80 -22.03
C ALA A 273 4.42 3.52 -21.82
N LYS A 274 5.16 3.16 -22.86
CA LYS A 274 6.61 2.91 -22.79
C LYS A 274 7.40 4.13 -22.32
N ASP A 275 6.96 5.37 -22.63
CA ASP A 275 7.58 6.58 -22.09
C ASP A 275 7.46 6.64 -20.55
N TYR A 276 6.30 6.29 -20.01
CA TYR A 276 6.09 6.21 -18.56
C TYR A 276 6.82 5.02 -17.92
N TYR A 277 6.96 3.89 -18.64
CA TYR A 277 7.78 2.77 -18.15
C TYR A 277 9.25 3.15 -18.01
N ARG A 278 9.79 4.01 -18.91
CA ARG A 278 11.15 4.56 -18.73
C ARG A 278 11.27 5.42 -17.47
N ILE A 279 10.25 6.20 -17.14
CA ILE A 279 10.19 6.99 -15.90
C ILE A 279 10.13 6.05 -14.68
N ALA A 280 9.25 5.07 -14.70
CA ALA A 280 9.13 4.07 -13.65
C ALA A 280 10.45 3.31 -13.40
N LYS A 281 11.15 2.92 -14.48
CA LYS A 281 12.49 2.30 -14.38
C LYS A 281 13.51 3.21 -13.68
N ASN A 282 13.48 4.51 -13.93
CA ASN A 282 14.41 5.44 -13.27
C ASN A 282 14.13 5.54 -11.78
N LEU A 283 12.85 5.63 -11.38
CA LEU A 283 12.44 5.61 -9.95
C LEU A 283 12.89 4.31 -9.26
N TYR A 284 12.56 3.17 -9.86
CA TYR A 284 12.91 1.85 -9.32
C TYR A 284 14.43 1.69 -9.17
N ARG A 285 15.20 1.99 -10.24
CA ARG A 285 16.66 1.86 -10.23
C ARG A 285 17.30 2.77 -9.18
N ARG A 286 16.88 4.03 -9.10
CA ARG A 286 17.38 4.97 -8.09
C ARG A 286 17.13 4.44 -6.69
N ALA A 287 15.93 3.99 -6.39
CA ALA A 287 15.58 3.45 -5.08
C ALA A 287 16.39 2.19 -4.71
N MET A 288 16.56 1.27 -5.66
CA MET A 288 17.36 0.06 -5.44
C MET A 288 18.86 0.35 -5.31
N GLU A 289 19.42 1.26 -6.11
CA GLU A 289 20.80 1.70 -6.01
C GLU A 289 21.12 2.34 -4.65
N ASP A 290 20.19 3.17 -4.14
CA ASP A 290 20.39 3.89 -2.88
C ASP A 290 20.17 3.00 -1.65
N ALA A 291 19.35 1.97 -1.72
CA ALA A 291 18.88 1.28 -0.53
C ALA A 291 19.16 -0.23 -0.45
N TRP A 292 19.25 -0.94 -1.59
CA TRP A 292 19.50 -2.37 -1.55
C TRP A 292 20.93 -2.67 -1.16
N ASN A 293 21.13 -3.41 -0.04
CA ASN A 293 22.46 -3.78 0.45
C ASN A 293 23.40 -2.57 0.68
N ALA A 294 22.82 -1.38 0.86
CA ALA A 294 23.59 -0.13 0.89
C ALA A 294 24.43 0.04 2.16
N ASP A 295 24.14 -0.69 3.23
CA ASP A 295 24.88 -0.74 4.49
C ASP A 295 25.75 -2.00 4.65
N GLY A 296 25.84 -2.82 3.60
CA GLY A 296 26.65 -4.04 3.57
C GLY A 296 25.91 -5.32 4.00
N ALA A 297 24.62 -5.22 4.35
CA ALA A 297 23.75 -6.36 4.62
C ALA A 297 22.57 -6.39 3.61
N PRO A 298 22.07 -7.60 3.23
CA PRO A 298 20.95 -7.69 2.31
C PRO A 298 19.69 -7.03 2.89
N GLY A 299 18.86 -6.51 1.99
CA GLY A 299 17.61 -5.84 2.31
C GLY A 299 17.60 -4.36 1.89
N ILE A 300 16.40 -3.76 1.89
CA ILE A 300 16.18 -2.38 1.50
C ILE A 300 16.21 -1.52 2.77
N CYS A 301 17.17 -0.59 2.89
CA CYS A 301 17.19 0.40 3.96
C CYS A 301 15.93 1.26 3.90
N TYR A 302 15.35 1.58 5.07
CA TYR A 302 14.06 2.25 5.15
C TYR A 302 14.09 3.66 4.54
N THR A 303 15.07 4.49 4.96
CA THR A 303 15.25 5.83 4.39
C THR A 303 16.69 6.13 4.01
N THR A 304 16.85 7.04 3.06
CA THR A 304 18.15 7.56 2.63
C THR A 304 18.16 9.08 2.67
N GLY A 305 19.34 9.65 2.82
CA GLY A 305 19.55 11.08 2.62
C GLY A 305 19.42 11.47 1.15
N TRP A 306 19.41 12.74 0.90
CA TRP A 306 19.33 13.28 -0.47
C TRP A 306 20.61 13.05 -1.27
N ASP A 307 21.68 12.61 -0.62
CA ASP A 307 22.92 12.11 -1.24
C ASP A 307 22.91 10.60 -1.55
N GLY A 308 21.80 9.92 -1.24
CA GLY A 308 21.60 8.50 -1.48
C GLY A 308 22.19 7.57 -0.41
N LYS A 309 22.72 8.11 0.69
CA LYS A 309 23.25 7.27 1.77
C LYS A 309 22.17 6.86 2.75
N PRO A 310 22.20 5.63 3.30
CA PRO A 310 21.25 5.20 4.30
C PRO A 310 21.23 6.11 5.54
N ILE A 311 20.03 6.38 6.04
CA ILE A 311 19.76 7.13 7.28
C ILE A 311 19.12 6.21 8.31
N VAL A 312 17.99 5.56 7.96
CA VAL A 312 17.36 4.54 8.77
C VAL A 312 17.64 3.18 8.14
N HIS A 313 18.39 2.37 8.86
CA HIS A 313 18.89 1.10 8.36
C HIS A 313 17.91 -0.07 8.50
N ASP A 314 16.76 0.16 9.12
CA ASP A 314 15.74 -0.86 9.32
C ASP A 314 15.20 -1.39 7.98
N ARG A 315 14.70 -2.62 8.00
CA ARG A 315 14.07 -3.30 6.86
C ARG A 315 12.58 -3.41 7.12
N MET A 316 11.78 -2.68 6.36
CA MET A 316 10.33 -2.74 6.47
C MET A 316 9.76 -3.76 5.48
N HIS A 317 8.86 -4.63 5.93
CA HIS A 317 8.27 -5.68 5.08
C HIS A 317 7.58 -5.11 3.84
N TRP A 318 6.93 -3.95 3.96
CA TRP A 318 6.20 -3.33 2.87
C TRP A 318 7.12 -2.83 1.75
N THR A 319 8.34 -2.37 2.08
CA THR A 319 9.32 -1.96 1.05
C THR A 319 9.75 -3.15 0.19
N LEU A 320 9.93 -4.32 0.82
CA LEU A 320 10.21 -5.56 0.12
C LEU A 320 9.03 -6.01 -0.75
N ALA A 321 7.81 -5.96 -0.19
CA ALA A 321 6.60 -6.33 -0.93
C ALA A 321 6.43 -5.48 -2.19
N GLU A 322 6.63 -4.17 -2.09
CA GLU A 322 6.56 -3.28 -3.24
C GLU A 322 7.71 -3.51 -4.24
N ALA A 323 8.90 -3.88 -3.77
CA ALA A 323 10.01 -4.23 -4.67
C ALA A 323 9.71 -5.51 -5.46
N ILE A 324 9.13 -6.54 -4.83
CA ILE A 324 8.65 -7.76 -5.48
C ILE A 324 7.58 -7.42 -6.53
N ASN A 325 6.59 -6.62 -6.15
CA ASN A 325 5.51 -6.21 -7.05
C ASN A 325 6.04 -5.44 -8.26
N THR A 326 6.90 -4.46 -8.02
CA THR A 326 7.40 -3.55 -9.06
C THR A 326 8.36 -4.24 -10.00
N SER A 327 9.28 -5.09 -9.50
CA SER A 327 10.20 -5.84 -10.36
C SER A 327 9.43 -6.77 -11.31
N ALA A 328 8.43 -7.51 -10.81
CA ALA A 328 7.59 -8.37 -11.64
C ALA A 328 6.76 -7.54 -12.65
N THR A 329 6.19 -6.40 -12.23
CA THR A 329 5.40 -5.51 -13.10
C THR A 329 6.27 -4.93 -14.23
N LEU A 330 7.47 -4.44 -13.91
CA LEU A 330 8.40 -3.91 -14.92
C LEU A 330 8.88 -5.00 -15.87
N TYR A 331 9.17 -6.22 -15.38
CA TYR A 331 9.50 -7.34 -16.24
C TYR A 331 8.39 -7.62 -17.26
N ARG A 332 7.12 -7.65 -16.83
CA ARG A 332 5.98 -7.93 -17.73
C ARG A 332 5.81 -6.92 -18.85
N VAL A 333 6.08 -5.63 -18.60
CA VAL A 333 5.89 -4.59 -19.62
C VAL A 333 7.14 -4.30 -20.45
N THR A 334 8.34 -4.71 -20.00
CA THR A 334 9.60 -4.39 -20.68
C THR A 334 10.35 -5.62 -21.19
N GLU A 335 10.08 -6.81 -20.64
CA GLU A 335 10.81 -8.05 -20.91
C GLU A 335 12.33 -7.97 -20.60
N GLU A 336 12.75 -6.98 -19.78
CA GLU A 336 14.15 -6.81 -19.40
C GLU A 336 14.52 -7.79 -18.27
N ASP A 337 15.45 -8.72 -18.54
CA ASP A 337 15.91 -9.78 -17.63
C ASP A 337 16.40 -9.28 -16.26
N CYS A 338 16.86 -8.05 -16.16
CA CYS A 338 17.31 -7.48 -14.90
C CYS A 338 16.20 -7.48 -13.83
N PHE A 339 14.95 -7.17 -14.22
CA PHE A 339 13.82 -7.16 -13.31
C PHE A 339 13.40 -8.57 -12.87
N ALA A 340 13.51 -9.58 -13.73
CA ALA A 340 13.29 -10.96 -13.34
C ALA A 340 14.37 -11.46 -12.35
N LYS A 341 15.62 -11.01 -12.50
CA LYS A 341 16.70 -11.30 -11.55
C LYS A 341 16.49 -10.60 -10.21
N ASP A 342 16.06 -9.33 -10.25
CA ASP A 342 15.70 -8.60 -9.03
C ASP A 342 14.56 -9.30 -8.28
N TYR A 343 13.50 -9.71 -8.99
CA TYR A 343 12.41 -10.50 -8.41
C TYR A 343 12.93 -11.75 -7.71
N GLN A 344 13.78 -12.54 -8.38
CA GLN A 344 14.34 -13.77 -7.80
C GLN A 344 15.15 -13.48 -6.54
N MET A 345 16.00 -12.46 -6.56
CA MET A 345 16.82 -12.02 -5.43
C MET A 345 15.94 -11.58 -4.24
N LEU A 346 14.88 -10.79 -4.52
CA LEU A 346 13.96 -10.31 -3.49
C LEU A 346 13.14 -11.45 -2.87
N MET A 347 12.73 -12.44 -3.67
CA MET A 347 12.03 -13.63 -3.16
C MET A 347 12.94 -14.54 -2.33
N GLU A 348 14.21 -14.65 -2.67
CA GLU A 348 15.20 -15.36 -1.84
C GLU A 348 15.40 -14.65 -0.49
N TYR A 349 15.48 -13.32 -0.52
CA TYR A 349 15.55 -12.51 0.69
C TYR A 349 14.29 -12.65 1.56
N LEU A 350 13.11 -12.64 0.94
CA LEU A 350 11.83 -12.87 1.61
C LEU A 350 11.85 -14.19 2.39
N ASP A 351 12.15 -15.29 1.71
CA ASP A 351 12.11 -16.64 2.31
C ASP A 351 13.17 -16.83 3.41
N THR A 352 14.31 -16.14 3.26
CA THR A 352 15.44 -16.28 4.20
C THR A 352 15.26 -15.48 5.48
N TYR A 353 14.72 -14.25 5.40
CA TYR A 353 14.77 -13.30 6.51
C TYR A 353 13.41 -12.78 6.96
N VAL A 354 12.44 -12.65 6.06
CA VAL A 354 11.22 -11.89 6.32
C VAL A 354 10.02 -12.78 6.62
N LEU A 355 9.96 -13.98 6.03
CA LEU A 355 8.91 -14.96 6.36
C LEU A 355 9.08 -15.50 7.76
N ASP A 356 8.02 -15.42 8.56
CA ASP A 356 7.94 -16.18 9.80
C ASP A 356 7.46 -17.60 9.51
N HIS A 357 8.43 -18.52 9.48
CA HIS A 357 8.15 -19.92 9.19
C HIS A 357 7.43 -20.65 10.33
N GLU A 358 7.49 -20.12 11.56
CA GLU A 358 6.85 -20.71 12.74
C GLU A 358 5.38 -20.31 12.85
N HIS A 359 5.11 -18.98 12.93
CA HIS A 359 3.75 -18.47 13.17
C HIS A 359 3.02 -18.05 11.89
N GLY A 360 3.73 -17.88 10.77
CA GLY A 360 3.20 -17.36 9.52
C GLY A 360 3.28 -15.84 9.42
N SER A 361 2.82 -15.29 8.29
CA SER A 361 2.97 -13.87 7.94
C SER A 361 4.44 -13.44 7.76
N TRP A 362 4.67 -12.15 7.65
CA TRP A 362 5.97 -11.53 7.43
C TRP A 362 6.35 -10.70 8.65
N TYR A 363 7.60 -10.77 9.11
CA TYR A 363 8.11 -9.83 10.10
C TYR A 363 8.04 -8.40 9.55
N HIS A 364 7.37 -7.51 10.26
CA HIS A 364 7.10 -6.14 9.76
C HIS A 364 8.33 -5.25 9.78
N GLN A 365 9.25 -5.48 10.70
CA GLN A 365 10.47 -4.70 10.86
C GLN A 365 11.63 -5.60 11.27
N LEU A 366 12.75 -5.47 10.55
CA LEU A 366 14.03 -6.07 10.92
C LEU A 366 15.05 -4.96 11.10
N ASN A 367 16.09 -5.21 11.90
CA ASN A 367 17.24 -4.31 12.04
C ASN A 367 18.23 -4.48 10.87
N GLU A 368 19.36 -3.74 10.92
CA GLU A 368 20.42 -3.79 9.92
C GLU A 368 21.12 -5.16 9.81
N LYS A 369 20.91 -6.07 10.77
CA LYS A 369 21.42 -7.45 10.75
C LYS A 369 20.37 -8.47 10.31
N ASN A 370 19.20 -8.00 9.90
CA ASN A 370 18.05 -8.85 9.58
C ASN A 370 17.49 -9.64 10.78
N GLU A 371 17.63 -9.11 11.99
CA GLU A 371 17.02 -9.65 13.21
C GLU A 371 15.70 -8.93 13.49
N LEU A 372 14.74 -9.63 14.10
CA LEU A 372 13.43 -9.07 14.44
C LEU A 372 13.56 -7.79 15.29
N LEU A 373 12.87 -6.74 14.87
CA LEU A 373 12.77 -5.47 15.55
C LEU A 373 11.29 -5.05 15.57
N GLY A 374 10.89 -4.26 16.54
CA GLY A 374 9.49 -3.81 16.69
C GLY A 374 9.40 -2.41 17.30
N THR A 375 10.37 -1.55 16.97
CA THR A 375 10.44 -0.18 17.52
C THR A 375 9.49 0.78 16.81
N VAL A 376 9.30 0.60 15.50
CA VAL A 376 8.41 1.42 14.67
C VAL A 376 7.12 0.65 14.36
N TRP A 377 7.23 -0.58 13.88
CA TRP A 377 6.09 -1.41 13.47
C TRP A 377 6.08 -2.75 14.21
N PRO A 378 5.68 -2.77 15.50
CA PRO A 378 5.60 -3.99 16.27
C PRO A 378 4.43 -4.87 15.84
N GLY A 379 4.63 -6.20 15.91
CA GLY A 379 3.64 -7.19 15.50
C GLY A 379 3.54 -7.33 13.98
N LYS A 380 2.50 -8.03 13.51
CA LYS A 380 2.29 -8.37 12.09
C LYS A 380 0.87 -8.08 11.62
N SER A 381 0.37 -6.86 11.89
CA SER A 381 -1.03 -6.47 11.65
C SER A 381 -1.35 -6.10 10.22
N ASP A 382 -0.33 -5.70 9.43
CA ASP A 382 -0.52 -5.25 8.06
C ASP A 382 -0.25 -6.37 7.07
N LEU A 383 -1.30 -7.04 6.63
CA LEU A 383 -1.22 -8.09 5.62
C LEU A 383 -1.28 -7.56 4.18
N TYR A 384 -1.66 -6.31 3.99
CA TYR A 384 -2.01 -5.74 2.70
C TYR A 384 -0.87 -5.82 1.68
N HIS A 385 0.30 -5.22 1.97
CA HIS A 385 1.43 -5.25 1.05
C HIS A 385 1.94 -6.69 0.83
N ALA A 386 2.08 -7.46 1.90
CA ALA A 386 2.54 -8.84 1.84
C ALA A 386 1.60 -9.72 0.99
N PHE A 387 0.28 -9.57 1.16
CA PHE A 387 -0.70 -10.34 0.40
C PHE A 387 -0.73 -9.92 -1.07
N GLN A 388 -0.65 -8.63 -1.38
CA GLN A 388 -0.55 -8.15 -2.76
C GLN A 388 0.72 -8.69 -3.45
N ALA A 389 1.84 -8.82 -2.73
CA ALA A 389 3.07 -9.39 -3.27
C ALA A 389 2.94 -10.89 -3.64
N THR A 390 1.92 -11.57 -3.15
CA THR A 390 1.61 -12.94 -3.59
C THR A 390 0.73 -13.00 -4.83
N LEU A 391 0.17 -11.89 -5.28
CA LEU A 391 -0.81 -11.84 -6.37
C LEU A 391 -0.37 -11.01 -7.57
N ILE A 392 0.17 -9.81 -7.34
CA ILE A 392 0.55 -8.86 -8.40
C ILE A 392 1.58 -9.44 -9.38
N PRO A 393 2.62 -10.19 -8.97
CA PRO A 393 3.57 -10.80 -9.90
C PRO A 393 2.93 -11.68 -10.96
N TYR A 394 1.76 -12.25 -10.67
CA TYR A 394 1.01 -13.11 -11.59
C TYR A 394 -0.19 -12.44 -12.24
N ASN A 395 -0.33 -11.12 -12.07
CA ASN A 395 -1.38 -10.35 -12.74
C ASN A 395 -1.15 -10.33 -14.26
N PRO A 396 -2.08 -10.88 -15.05
CA PRO A 396 -1.95 -10.93 -16.51
C PRO A 396 -2.19 -9.58 -17.19
N LEU A 397 -2.76 -8.59 -16.48
CA LEU A 397 -3.17 -7.29 -17.00
C LEU A 397 -2.61 -6.17 -16.11
N VAL A 398 -1.42 -5.69 -16.43
CA VAL A 398 -0.72 -4.67 -15.61
C VAL A 398 -1.56 -3.40 -15.38
N GLY A 399 -2.35 -2.97 -16.35
CA GLY A 399 -3.21 -1.80 -16.25
C GLY A 399 -4.48 -1.98 -15.41
N VAL A 400 -4.66 -3.11 -14.73
CA VAL A 400 -5.86 -3.43 -13.95
C VAL A 400 -5.48 -3.75 -12.51
N SER A 401 -6.21 -3.20 -11.53
CA SER A 401 -5.98 -3.49 -10.10
C SER A 401 -6.18 -4.98 -9.80
N ILE A 402 -5.39 -5.51 -8.87
CA ILE A 402 -5.39 -6.95 -8.59
C ILE A 402 -6.77 -7.45 -8.14
N ALA A 403 -7.51 -6.68 -7.36
CA ALA A 403 -8.86 -7.05 -6.95
C ALA A 403 -9.82 -7.18 -8.16
N ALA A 404 -9.69 -6.28 -9.15
CA ALA A 404 -10.52 -6.35 -10.35
C ALA A 404 -10.12 -7.51 -11.28
N VAL A 405 -8.85 -7.88 -11.33
CA VAL A 405 -8.39 -9.08 -12.04
C VAL A 405 -8.96 -10.34 -11.40
N ILE A 406 -8.84 -10.49 -10.09
CA ILE A 406 -9.38 -11.65 -9.35
C ILE A 406 -10.90 -11.75 -9.51
N ALA A 407 -11.63 -10.61 -9.46
CA ALA A 407 -13.08 -10.61 -9.67
C ALA A 407 -13.50 -11.13 -11.05
N LYS A 408 -12.71 -10.83 -12.10
CA LYS A 408 -12.97 -11.28 -13.49
C LYS A 408 -12.51 -12.72 -13.74
N HIS A 409 -11.48 -13.16 -13.01
CA HIS A 409 -10.84 -14.46 -13.20
C HIS A 409 -10.75 -15.24 -11.87
N PRO A 410 -11.90 -15.61 -11.23
CA PRO A 410 -11.90 -16.26 -9.91
C PRO A 410 -11.20 -17.63 -9.87
N LYS A 411 -10.66 -18.09 -10.99
CA LYS A 411 -9.91 -19.35 -11.14
C LYS A 411 -8.40 -19.19 -11.29
N VAL A 412 -7.86 -18.02 -11.01
CA VAL A 412 -6.42 -17.88 -10.72
C VAL A 412 -6.20 -18.42 -9.31
N LYS A 413 -6.53 -19.73 -9.18
CA LYS A 413 -6.35 -20.55 -7.97
C LYS A 413 -4.97 -21.19 -8.01
#